data_af69a5d4242e648d0a8acd09d847e45a
#
_entry.id   af69a5d4242e648d0a8acd09d847e45a
#
_cell.length_a   1.000
_cell.length_b   1.000
_cell.length_c   1.000
_cell.angle_alpha   90.00
_cell.angle_beta   90.00
_cell.angle_gamma   90.00
#
_symmetry.space_group_name_H-M   'P 1'
#
loop_
_entity.id
_entity.type
_entity.pdbx_description
1 polymer ?
#
loop_
_entity_poly.entity_id
_entity_poly.type
_entity_poly.pdbx_seq_one_letter_code
_entity_poly.pdbx_strand_id
1 'polypeptide(L)'
;RKFVQIATSEPIGPWKEIMQGLTVAITSAKKYFYMQTPYFLPTEPILAAMQTAALSGVDIRLMLPERADNWITHLGSRSYLADVMQAGVRVYFYKKGFLHSKLMVSDDMLSTVGSTNVDFRSFEHNFEVNAFMYDVETALEMKEIFLQDQRESTQIFLKNWVRRPWRQKAAESVVRLLAPLL
;
A
#
# COMPACT_ATOMS: atom_id res chain seq x y z
N ARG A 1 10.26 9.61 -25.44
CA ARG A 1 9.90 10.53 -24.35
C ARG A 1 8.94 9.81 -23.42
N LYS A 2 9.20 9.87 -22.12
CA LYS A 2 8.31 9.31 -21.08
C LYS A 2 7.47 10.46 -20.50
N PHE A 3 6.18 10.22 -20.29
CA PHE A 3 5.34 11.18 -19.61
C PHE A 3 5.40 10.94 -18.10
N VAL A 4 5.82 11.94 -17.36
CA VAL A 4 5.97 11.89 -15.90
C VAL A 4 5.29 13.10 -15.29
N GLN A 5 4.42 12.86 -14.31
CA GLN A 5 3.80 13.88 -13.48
C GLN A 5 4.41 13.82 -12.08
N ILE A 6 4.96 14.92 -11.62
CA ILE A 6 5.42 15.05 -10.24
C ILE A 6 4.25 15.61 -9.43
N ALA A 7 3.83 14.87 -8.43
CA ALA A 7 2.85 15.29 -7.45
C ALA A 7 3.53 15.52 -6.10
N THR A 8 3.21 16.61 -5.46
CA THR A 8 3.67 16.95 -4.11
C THR A 8 2.47 17.04 -3.20
N SER A 9 2.63 16.77 -1.93
CA SER A 9 1.63 17.08 -0.90
C SER A 9 2.27 17.81 0.25
N GLU A 10 1.46 18.64 0.91
CA GLU A 10 1.88 19.46 2.03
C GLU A 10 0.82 19.43 3.15
N PRO A 11 1.21 19.64 4.43
CA PRO A 11 0.28 19.55 5.56
C PRO A 11 -0.88 20.54 5.50
N ILE A 12 -0.62 21.74 4.98
CA ILE A 12 -1.56 22.88 5.00
C ILE A 12 -2.31 23.04 3.67
N GLY A 13 -1.95 22.25 2.65
CA GLY A 13 -2.61 22.30 1.34
C GLY A 13 -4.10 21.99 1.41
N PRO A 14 -4.93 22.63 0.54
CA PRO A 14 -6.37 22.37 0.49
C PRO A 14 -6.71 21.00 -0.07
N TRP A 15 -5.76 20.35 -0.70
CA TRP A 15 -5.90 19.04 -1.33
C TRP A 15 -4.82 18.08 -0.85
N LYS A 16 -5.10 16.79 -0.95
CA LYS A 16 -4.13 15.71 -0.67
C LYS A 16 -3.79 15.00 -1.99
N GLU A 17 -3.03 15.71 -2.82
CA GLU A 17 -2.84 15.41 -4.24
C GLU A 17 -2.32 14.00 -4.47
N ILE A 18 -1.33 13.56 -3.68
CA ILE A 18 -0.77 12.21 -3.81
C ILE A 18 -1.81 11.16 -3.41
N MET A 19 -2.50 11.34 -2.29
CA MET A 19 -3.56 10.42 -1.85
C MET A 19 -4.69 10.33 -2.88
N GLN A 20 -5.12 11.47 -3.43
CA GLN A 20 -6.14 11.52 -4.48
C GLN A 20 -5.66 10.84 -5.76
N GLY A 21 -4.41 11.10 -6.18
CA GLY A 21 -3.80 10.44 -7.33
C GLY A 21 -3.73 8.91 -7.17
N LEU A 22 -3.35 8.44 -5.98
CA LEU A 22 -3.32 7.01 -5.68
C LEU A 22 -4.74 6.40 -5.64
N THR A 23 -5.72 7.12 -5.08
CA THR A 23 -7.11 6.68 -5.08
C THR A 23 -7.63 6.52 -6.52
N VAL A 24 -7.34 7.49 -7.40
CA VAL A 24 -7.70 7.40 -8.83
C VAL A 24 -6.97 6.23 -9.50
N ALA A 25 -5.67 6.05 -9.24
CA ALA A 25 -4.90 4.94 -9.80
C ALA A 25 -5.48 3.57 -9.43
N ILE A 26 -5.86 3.38 -8.14
CA ILE A 26 -6.45 2.13 -7.65
C ILE A 26 -7.83 1.90 -8.29
N THR A 27 -8.70 2.90 -8.29
CA THR A 27 -10.08 2.77 -8.79
C THR A 27 -10.16 2.67 -10.31
N SER A 28 -9.15 3.17 -11.03
CA SER A 28 -9.06 3.08 -12.49
C SER A 28 -8.49 1.76 -12.99
N ALA A 29 -7.84 0.99 -12.12
CA ALA A 29 -7.25 -0.31 -12.47
C ALA A 29 -8.32 -1.28 -13.01
N LYS A 30 -7.98 -2.02 -14.08
CA LYS A 30 -8.87 -2.97 -14.74
C LYS A 30 -8.40 -4.41 -14.63
N LYS A 31 -7.09 -4.64 -14.60
CA LYS A 31 -6.48 -5.97 -14.55
C LYS A 31 -5.81 -6.21 -13.21
N TYR A 32 -4.93 -5.32 -12.80
CA TYR A 32 -4.19 -5.45 -11.56
C TYR A 32 -3.69 -4.10 -11.01
N PHE A 33 -3.47 -4.07 -9.70
CA PHE A 33 -2.76 -3.01 -8.99
C PHE A 33 -1.87 -3.63 -7.93
N TYR A 34 -0.55 -3.47 -8.04
CA TYR A 34 0.44 -4.00 -7.10
C TYR A 34 1.09 -2.86 -6.33
N MET A 35 1.25 -3.04 -5.03
CA MET A 35 1.73 -2.01 -4.11
C MET A 35 2.79 -2.58 -3.18
N GLN A 36 3.93 -1.89 -3.06
CA GLN A 36 4.91 -2.07 -1.99
C GLN A 36 4.94 -0.83 -1.11
N THR A 37 4.88 -1.01 0.21
CA THR A 37 4.99 0.08 1.18
C THR A 37 5.54 -0.45 2.51
N PRO A 38 6.37 0.31 3.25
CA PRO A 38 6.86 -0.13 4.56
C PRO A 38 5.77 -0.14 5.62
N TYR A 39 4.79 0.76 5.52
CA TYR A 39 3.68 0.91 6.45
C TYR A 39 2.36 0.92 5.71
N PHE A 40 1.33 0.32 6.33
CA PHE A 40 -0.01 0.26 5.79
C PHE A 40 -1.03 0.62 6.87
N LEU A 41 -1.19 1.92 7.09
CA LEU A 41 -2.21 2.52 7.95
C LEU A 41 -3.11 3.42 7.06
N PRO A 42 -3.85 2.82 6.13
CA PRO A 42 -4.51 3.57 5.07
C PRO A 42 -5.57 4.51 5.62
N THR A 43 -5.70 5.67 4.98
CA THR A 43 -6.87 6.51 5.13
C THR A 43 -8.10 5.84 4.52
N GLU A 44 -9.29 6.27 4.93
CA GLU A 44 -10.55 5.68 4.45
C GLU A 44 -10.67 5.65 2.91
N PRO A 45 -10.31 6.73 2.16
CA PRO A 45 -10.36 6.70 0.68
C PRO A 45 -9.48 5.60 0.07
N ILE A 46 -8.26 5.39 0.58
CA ILE A 46 -7.34 4.36 0.07
C ILE A 46 -7.87 2.96 0.41
N LEU A 47 -8.33 2.76 1.64
CA LEU A 47 -8.89 1.48 2.08
C LEU A 47 -10.10 1.09 1.23
N ALA A 48 -11.06 2.01 1.08
CA ALA A 48 -12.26 1.80 0.28
C ALA A 48 -11.94 1.56 -1.20
N ALA A 49 -10.98 2.30 -1.78
CA ALA A 49 -10.54 2.12 -3.16
C ALA A 49 -9.98 0.70 -3.38
N MET A 50 -9.08 0.23 -2.50
CA MET A 50 -8.49 -1.10 -2.59
C MET A 50 -9.53 -2.21 -2.46
N GLN A 51 -10.46 -2.07 -1.50
CA GLN A 51 -11.54 -3.03 -1.30
C GLN A 51 -12.48 -3.07 -2.52
N THR A 52 -12.91 -1.92 -3.00
CA THR A 52 -13.81 -1.81 -4.16
C THR A 52 -13.19 -2.41 -5.42
N ALA A 53 -11.92 -2.09 -5.70
CA ALA A 53 -11.22 -2.63 -6.86
C ALA A 53 -11.07 -4.17 -6.75
N ALA A 54 -10.69 -4.69 -5.58
CA ALA A 54 -10.57 -6.14 -5.36
C ALA A 54 -11.91 -6.86 -5.50
N LEU A 55 -12.99 -6.32 -4.92
CA LEU A 55 -14.35 -6.86 -5.06
C LEU A 55 -14.88 -6.81 -6.50
N SER A 56 -14.36 -5.87 -7.30
CA SER A 56 -14.67 -5.76 -8.74
C SER A 56 -13.85 -6.73 -9.61
N GLY A 57 -13.01 -7.59 -9.01
CA GLY A 57 -12.23 -8.61 -9.70
C GLY A 57 -10.84 -8.17 -10.15
N VAL A 58 -10.38 -6.99 -9.77
CA VAL A 58 -9.01 -6.54 -10.03
C VAL A 58 -8.03 -7.29 -9.12
N ASP A 59 -6.90 -7.77 -9.67
CA ASP A 59 -5.84 -8.40 -8.89
C ASP A 59 -5.06 -7.36 -8.06
N ILE A 60 -5.51 -7.14 -6.82
CA ILE A 60 -4.83 -6.23 -5.90
C ILE A 60 -3.83 -7.01 -5.04
N ARG A 61 -2.55 -6.58 -5.09
CA ARG A 61 -1.50 -7.16 -4.25
C ARG A 61 -0.83 -6.09 -3.39
N LEU A 62 -0.72 -6.39 -2.09
CA LEU A 62 -0.05 -5.56 -1.11
C LEU A 62 1.17 -6.30 -0.57
N MET A 63 2.34 -5.68 -0.64
CA MET A 63 3.58 -6.21 -0.07
C MET A 63 4.10 -5.28 1.03
N LEU A 64 4.37 -5.87 2.18
CA LEU A 64 4.89 -5.23 3.38
C LEU A 64 6.18 -5.92 3.83
N PRO A 65 7.07 -5.26 4.59
CA PRO A 65 8.18 -5.96 5.22
C PRO A 65 7.67 -6.95 6.28
N GLU A 66 8.28 -8.13 6.38
CA GLU A 66 8.00 -9.07 7.47
C GLU A 66 8.43 -8.51 8.82
N ARG A 67 9.57 -7.80 8.84
CA ARG A 67 10.13 -7.12 10.02
C ARG A 67 10.10 -5.62 9.78
N ALA A 68 9.43 -4.91 10.67
CA ALA A 68 9.40 -3.45 10.64
C ALA A 68 10.51 -2.87 11.53
N ASP A 69 10.88 -1.65 11.25
CA ASP A 69 11.80 -0.83 12.06
C ASP A 69 11.12 -0.27 13.33
N ASN A 70 9.79 -0.11 13.28
CA ASN A 70 8.98 0.40 14.38
C ASN A 70 7.85 -0.58 14.71
N TRP A 71 7.80 -1.04 15.97
CA TRP A 71 6.81 -2.03 16.43
C TRP A 71 5.38 -1.49 16.45
N ILE A 72 5.19 -0.17 16.68
CA ILE A 72 3.85 0.45 16.72
C ILE A 72 3.24 0.49 15.31
N THR A 73 3.99 1.02 14.34
CA THR A 73 3.54 1.04 12.93
C THR A 73 3.36 -0.37 12.37
N HIS A 74 4.17 -1.33 12.84
CA HIS A 74 3.99 -2.74 12.49
C HIS A 74 2.66 -3.30 12.99
N LEU A 75 2.32 -3.10 14.27
CA LEU A 75 1.03 -3.51 14.82
C LEU A 75 -0.14 -2.80 14.12
N GLY A 76 0.00 -1.48 13.91
CA GLY A 76 -1.00 -0.70 13.18
C GLY A 76 -1.25 -1.23 11.78
N SER A 77 -0.20 -1.45 10.99
CA SER A 77 -0.31 -2.01 9.63
C SER A 77 -1.03 -3.37 9.63
N ARG A 78 -0.70 -4.24 10.59
CA ARG A 78 -1.30 -5.57 10.71
C ARG A 78 -2.79 -5.55 11.03
N SER A 79 -3.27 -4.49 11.68
CA SER A 79 -4.68 -4.34 12.07
C SER A 79 -5.63 -4.19 10.87
N TYR A 80 -5.14 -3.67 9.74
CA TYR A 80 -5.94 -3.45 8.52
C TYR A 80 -5.92 -4.66 7.56
N LEU A 81 -5.00 -5.63 7.75
CA LEU A 81 -4.82 -6.70 6.76
C LEU A 81 -6.02 -7.64 6.64
N ALA A 82 -6.75 -7.88 7.73
CA ALA A 82 -7.98 -8.68 7.66
C ALA A 82 -9.01 -8.02 6.74
N ASP A 83 -9.19 -6.70 6.86
CA ASP A 83 -10.19 -5.93 6.12
C ASP A 83 -9.93 -5.98 4.61
N VAL A 84 -8.67 -5.80 4.19
CA VAL A 84 -8.32 -5.87 2.76
C VAL A 84 -8.35 -7.30 2.22
N MET A 85 -7.90 -8.29 3.00
CA MET A 85 -7.96 -9.70 2.59
C MET A 85 -9.40 -10.23 2.48
N GLN A 86 -10.34 -9.73 3.28
CA GLN A 86 -11.77 -10.06 3.15
C GLN A 86 -12.35 -9.60 1.81
N ALA A 87 -11.85 -8.48 1.29
CA ALA A 87 -12.23 -7.96 -0.02
C ALA A 87 -11.54 -8.70 -1.19
N GLY A 88 -10.54 -9.55 -0.91
CA GLY A 88 -9.82 -10.31 -1.94
C GLY A 88 -8.40 -9.82 -2.23
N VAL A 89 -7.90 -8.80 -1.53
CA VAL A 89 -6.51 -8.35 -1.67
C VAL A 89 -5.55 -9.45 -1.23
N ARG A 90 -4.54 -9.72 -2.05
CA ARG A 90 -3.47 -10.66 -1.73
C ARG A 90 -2.35 -9.94 -0.99
N VAL A 91 -2.03 -10.39 0.22
CA VAL A 91 -1.02 -9.79 1.09
C VAL A 91 0.23 -10.65 1.14
N TYR A 92 1.39 -10.01 1.05
CA TYR A 92 2.71 -10.64 1.05
C TYR A 92 3.61 -9.98 2.10
N PHE A 93 4.41 -10.80 2.82
CA PHE A 93 5.46 -10.32 3.72
C PHE A 93 6.84 -10.63 3.13
N TYR A 94 7.57 -9.56 2.78
CA TYR A 94 8.93 -9.63 2.25
C TYR A 94 9.94 -10.02 3.34
N LYS A 95 10.83 -10.99 3.04
CA LYS A 95 11.71 -11.62 4.03
C LYS A 95 13.17 -11.20 3.98
N LYS A 96 13.68 -10.77 2.84
CA LYS A 96 15.11 -10.53 2.62
C LYS A 96 15.66 -9.25 3.24
N GLY A 97 14.92 -8.58 4.08
CA GLY A 97 15.36 -7.36 4.75
C GLY A 97 14.21 -6.41 5.04
N PHE A 98 14.54 -5.16 5.34
CA PHE A 98 13.56 -4.12 5.54
C PHE A 98 13.15 -3.51 4.19
N LEU A 99 11.94 -3.85 3.72
CA LEU A 99 11.35 -3.27 2.52
C LEU A 99 10.92 -1.83 2.82
N HIS A 100 11.63 -0.85 2.26
CA HIS A 100 11.29 0.57 2.44
C HIS A 100 10.88 1.27 1.13
N SER A 101 10.60 0.48 0.08
CA SER A 101 10.09 1.01 -1.19
C SER A 101 8.64 1.50 -1.06
N LYS A 102 8.28 2.53 -1.81
CA LYS A 102 6.93 3.02 -2.03
C LYS A 102 6.71 2.97 -3.54
N LEU A 103 6.48 1.75 -4.01
CA LEU A 103 6.30 1.44 -5.43
C LEU A 103 4.89 0.94 -5.67
N MET A 104 4.27 1.46 -6.71
CA MET A 104 2.98 0.97 -7.17
C MET A 104 2.99 0.86 -8.68
N VAL A 105 2.31 -0.15 -9.21
CA VAL A 105 2.19 -0.39 -10.65
C VAL A 105 0.81 -0.93 -10.98
N SER A 106 0.25 -0.46 -12.10
CA SER A 106 -1.11 -0.81 -12.55
C SER A 106 -1.14 -1.03 -14.06
N ASP A 107 -1.78 -2.13 -14.47
CA ASP A 107 -2.25 -2.42 -15.83
C ASP A 107 -1.20 -2.27 -16.93
N ASP A 108 0.08 -2.47 -16.63
CA ASP A 108 1.22 -2.29 -17.54
C ASP A 108 1.35 -0.86 -18.14
N MET A 109 0.73 0.15 -17.52
CA MET A 109 0.65 1.51 -18.07
C MET A 109 1.06 2.60 -17.08
N LEU A 110 0.72 2.42 -15.81
CA LEU A 110 0.97 3.40 -14.76
C LEU A 110 1.91 2.79 -13.71
N SER A 111 2.92 3.56 -13.33
CA SER A 111 3.71 3.25 -12.13
C SER A 111 3.93 4.51 -11.32
N THR A 112 4.14 4.37 -10.01
CA THR A 112 4.54 5.49 -9.16
C THR A 112 5.57 5.06 -8.15
N VAL A 113 6.53 5.95 -7.93
CA VAL A 113 7.52 5.85 -6.86
C VAL A 113 7.66 7.21 -6.18
N GLY A 114 7.98 7.21 -4.90
CA GLY A 114 8.16 8.45 -4.17
C GLY A 114 8.52 8.27 -2.71
N SER A 115 8.32 9.31 -1.93
CA SER A 115 8.57 9.31 -0.50
C SER A 115 7.37 8.86 0.34
N THR A 116 6.14 8.89 -0.23
CA THR A 116 4.87 8.74 0.48
C THR A 116 4.61 7.29 0.89
N ASN A 117 4.56 7.02 2.20
CA ASN A 117 4.03 5.77 2.71
C ASN A 117 2.49 5.74 2.59
N VAL A 118 1.91 4.55 2.72
CA VAL A 118 0.45 4.42 2.83
C VAL A 118 0.07 4.52 4.31
N ASP A 119 0.18 5.72 4.87
CA ASP A 119 -0.19 6.04 6.24
C ASP A 119 -0.77 7.46 6.36
N PHE A 120 -1.46 7.72 7.47
CA PHE A 120 -2.07 9.01 7.74
C PHE A 120 -1.05 10.14 7.75
N ARG A 121 0.11 9.91 8.37
CA ARG A 121 1.14 10.93 8.52
C ARG A 121 1.67 11.38 7.16
N SER A 122 1.95 10.44 6.26
CA SER A 122 2.42 10.76 4.90
C SER A 122 1.35 11.49 4.08
N PHE A 123 0.07 11.13 4.23
CA PHE A 123 -0.99 11.77 3.46
C PHE A 123 -1.46 13.11 4.02
N GLU A 124 -1.43 13.29 5.35
CA GLU A 124 -2.07 14.44 5.99
C GLU A 124 -1.09 15.45 6.59
N HIS A 125 0.13 15.01 6.99
CA HIS A 125 1.00 15.81 7.86
C HIS A 125 2.41 16.01 7.34
N ASN A 126 2.86 15.27 6.32
CA ASN A 126 4.21 15.40 5.78
C ASN A 126 4.24 16.18 4.48
N PHE A 127 5.42 16.76 4.19
CA PHE A 127 5.79 17.11 2.82
C PHE A 127 6.25 15.85 2.10
N GLU A 128 5.58 15.50 1.03
CA GLU A 128 5.87 14.29 0.28
C GLU A 128 5.94 14.60 -1.22
N VAL A 129 6.62 13.73 -1.97
CA VAL A 129 6.72 13.80 -3.42
C VAL A 129 6.61 12.41 -4.04
N ASN A 130 5.78 12.29 -5.07
CA ASN A 130 5.67 11.10 -5.89
C ASN A 130 5.78 11.45 -7.38
N ALA A 131 6.45 10.59 -8.12
CA ALA A 131 6.43 10.59 -9.57
C ALA A 131 5.39 9.58 -10.07
N PHE A 132 4.41 10.03 -10.84
CA PHE A 132 3.49 9.19 -11.58
C PHE A 132 3.99 9.10 -13.02
N MET A 133 4.31 7.88 -13.45
CA MET A 133 4.91 7.60 -14.76
C MET A 133 3.88 6.84 -15.61
N TYR A 134 3.51 7.46 -16.73
CA TYR A 134 2.57 6.91 -17.71
C TYR A 134 3.36 6.37 -18.91
N ASP A 135 3.98 5.21 -18.71
CA ASP A 135 4.90 4.60 -19.66
C ASP A 135 4.92 3.09 -19.52
N VAL A 136 4.65 2.37 -20.60
CA VAL A 136 4.53 0.91 -20.61
C VAL A 136 5.83 0.23 -20.21
N GLU A 137 6.97 0.66 -20.77
CA GLU A 137 8.28 0.05 -20.48
C GLU A 137 8.60 0.17 -18.99
N THR A 138 8.44 1.37 -18.42
CA THR A 138 8.67 1.62 -17.00
C THR A 138 7.71 0.83 -16.12
N ALA A 139 6.43 0.74 -16.50
CA ALA A 139 5.46 -0.04 -15.75
C ALA A 139 5.78 -1.54 -15.75
N LEU A 140 6.25 -2.09 -16.88
CA LEU A 140 6.69 -3.49 -16.97
C LEU A 140 7.94 -3.75 -16.12
N GLU A 141 8.92 -2.85 -16.12
CA GLU A 141 10.10 -2.96 -15.25
C GLU A 141 9.70 -2.95 -13.77
N MET A 142 8.84 -2.02 -13.35
CA MET A 142 8.34 -1.94 -11.96
C MET A 142 7.53 -3.17 -11.55
N LYS A 143 6.74 -3.70 -12.48
CA LYS A 143 6.02 -4.96 -12.28
C LYS A 143 6.97 -6.13 -12.04
N GLU A 144 8.02 -6.24 -12.86
CA GLU A 144 9.02 -7.32 -12.70
C GLU A 144 9.74 -7.20 -11.35
N ILE A 145 10.11 -5.99 -10.92
CA ILE A 145 10.69 -5.76 -9.58
C ILE A 145 9.73 -6.27 -8.51
N PHE A 146 8.44 -5.91 -8.58
CA PHE A 146 7.44 -6.39 -7.63
C PHE A 146 7.34 -7.92 -7.62
N LEU A 147 7.34 -8.56 -8.79
CA LEU A 147 7.22 -10.01 -8.92
C LEU A 147 8.48 -10.74 -8.44
N GLN A 148 9.66 -10.15 -8.60
CA GLN A 148 10.91 -10.68 -8.03
C GLN A 148 10.87 -10.65 -6.51
N ASP A 149 10.47 -9.51 -5.91
CA ASP A 149 10.32 -9.38 -4.47
C ASP A 149 9.22 -10.30 -3.92
N GLN A 150 8.16 -10.54 -4.70
CA GLN A 150 7.11 -11.47 -4.32
C GLN A 150 7.62 -12.91 -4.20
N ARG A 151 8.59 -13.34 -5.03
CA ARG A 151 9.23 -14.66 -4.91
C ARG A 151 9.99 -14.82 -3.59
N GLU A 152 10.46 -13.72 -3.01
CA GLU A 152 11.16 -13.67 -1.73
C GLU A 152 10.22 -13.34 -0.54
N SER A 153 8.92 -13.41 -0.79
CA SER A 153 7.87 -13.07 0.17
C SER A 153 7.05 -14.31 0.56
N THR A 154 6.39 -14.22 1.71
CA THR A 154 5.37 -15.20 2.12
C THR A 154 4.00 -14.61 1.93
N GLN A 155 3.15 -15.29 1.16
CA GLN A 155 1.75 -14.91 1.07
C GLN A 155 1.02 -15.22 2.38
N ILE A 156 0.23 -14.27 2.83
CA ILE A 156 -0.61 -14.38 4.02
C ILE A 156 -2.04 -14.68 3.60
N PHE A 157 -2.64 -15.68 4.24
CA PHE A 157 -4.01 -16.10 3.94
C PHE A 157 -4.94 -15.72 5.08
N LEU A 158 -6.08 -15.15 4.76
CA LEU A 158 -7.11 -14.72 5.71
C LEU A 158 -7.46 -15.81 6.73
N LYS A 159 -7.64 -17.07 6.26
CA LYS A 159 -7.97 -18.21 7.11
C LYS A 159 -6.97 -18.39 8.27
N ASN A 160 -5.69 -18.20 8.02
CA ASN A 160 -4.63 -18.31 9.05
C ASN A 160 -4.55 -17.01 9.86
N TRP A 161 -4.75 -15.88 9.20
CA TRP A 161 -4.66 -14.56 9.81
C TRP A 161 -5.67 -14.34 10.93
N VAL A 162 -6.91 -14.74 10.74
CA VAL A 162 -7.98 -14.59 11.74
C VAL A 162 -7.85 -15.55 12.93
N ARG A 163 -7.04 -16.62 12.79
CA ARG A 163 -6.79 -17.60 13.88
C ARG A 163 -5.66 -17.19 14.84
N ARG A 164 -5.02 -16.02 14.63
CA ARG A 164 -3.98 -15.53 15.51
C ARG A 164 -4.49 -15.33 16.95
N PRO A 165 -3.59 -15.37 17.96
CA PRO A 165 -3.97 -15.20 19.36
C PRO A 165 -4.76 -13.90 19.58
N TRP A 166 -5.78 -13.96 20.41
CA TRP A 166 -6.63 -12.80 20.69
C TRP A 166 -5.87 -11.60 21.27
N ARG A 167 -4.83 -11.88 22.11
CA ARG A 167 -3.97 -10.81 22.69
C ARG A 167 -3.29 -9.99 21.61
N GLN A 168 -2.79 -10.64 20.55
CA GLN A 168 -2.17 -9.94 19.43
C GLN A 168 -3.19 -9.07 18.69
N LYS A 169 -4.38 -9.61 18.41
CA LYS A 169 -5.46 -8.87 17.77
C LYS A 169 -5.92 -7.67 18.61
N ALA A 170 -6.00 -7.84 19.94
CA ALA A 170 -6.35 -6.75 20.84
C ALA A 170 -5.30 -5.63 20.81
N ALA A 171 -3.99 -5.98 20.84
CA ALA A 171 -2.93 -4.99 20.74
C ALA A 171 -2.98 -4.24 19.39
N GLU A 172 -3.18 -4.95 18.28
CA GLU A 172 -3.36 -4.36 16.95
C GLU A 172 -4.58 -3.42 16.90
N SER A 173 -5.70 -3.81 17.52
CA SER A 173 -6.92 -2.97 17.58
C SER A 173 -6.71 -1.69 18.40
N VAL A 174 -5.97 -1.76 19.50
CA VAL A 174 -5.62 -0.57 20.30
C VAL A 174 -4.75 0.38 19.49
N VAL A 175 -3.71 -0.15 18.82
CA VAL A 175 -2.83 0.67 17.98
C VAL A 175 -3.58 1.27 16.79
N ARG A 176 -4.57 0.56 16.24
CA ARG A 176 -5.42 1.10 15.17
C ARG A 176 -6.13 2.39 15.57
N LEU A 177 -6.55 2.54 16.83
CA LEU A 177 -7.18 3.78 17.31
C LEU A 177 -6.19 4.96 17.30
N LEU A 178 -4.89 4.68 17.33
CA LEU A 178 -3.83 5.67 17.27
C LEU A 178 -3.35 5.93 15.83
N ALA A 179 -3.85 5.19 14.84
CA ALA A 179 -3.42 5.30 13.45
C ALA A 179 -3.41 6.74 12.89
N PRO A 180 -4.37 7.62 13.22
CA PRO A 180 -4.33 9.02 12.77
C PRO A 180 -3.18 9.85 13.35
N LEU A 181 -2.48 9.34 14.38
CA LEU A 181 -1.35 10.00 15.04
C LEU A 181 0.01 9.39 14.66
N LEU A 182 0.02 8.28 13.86
CA LEU A 182 1.21 7.49 13.49
C LEU A 182 1.74 7.82 12.10
#